data_e276dc64792151f5603d3e95be894235
#
_entry.id   e276dc64792151f5603d3e95be894235
#
_cell.length_a   1.000
_cell.length_b   1.000
_cell.length_c   1.000
_cell.angle_alpha   90.00
_cell.angle_beta   90.00
_cell.angle_gamma   90.00
#
_symmetry.space_group_name_H-M   'P 1'
#
loop_
_entity.id
_entity.type
_entity.pdbx_description
1 polymer ?
#
loop_
_entity_poly.entity_id
_entity_poly.type
_entity_poly.pdbx_seq_one_letter_code
_entity_poly.pdbx_strand_id
1 'polypeptide(L)'
;MTINPTDLRDPLILKLAGEDISASLSASDISRFRQKVALSNPVAVAQFFDRICRGVLDGLLQTSTGHIGVLGDVSNYYGVVESNGRGMLHLHCLVWLAGNISLDELRKRTLDDPDFTARIIRFTERIISHSMEVDDSDTSPHSESALYPNAEESDESFERRLVADASKVAAKVQRHSEKHMATCYKYSTKKSGRCRFGFPRALRECSETNTLGFRELANIFRNKVRGNGSNKPKPL
;
A
#
# COMPACT_ATOMS: atom_id res chain seq x y z
N MET A 1 -7.38 1.78 -3.26
CA MET A 1 -6.13 2.21 -2.59
C MET A 1 -6.25 1.99 -1.10
N THR A 2 -5.14 1.69 -0.41
CA THR A 2 -5.12 1.64 1.07
C THR A 2 -3.92 2.44 1.55
N ILE A 3 -4.13 3.37 2.47
CA ILE A 3 -3.07 4.10 3.17
C ILE A 3 -2.93 3.45 4.53
N ASN A 4 -1.77 2.87 4.80
CA ASN A 4 -1.44 2.19 6.05
C ASN A 4 -0.09 2.70 6.56
N PRO A 5 -0.05 3.86 7.21
CA PRO A 5 1.19 4.44 7.72
C PRO A 5 1.78 3.59 8.84
N THR A 6 3.09 3.63 8.97
CA THR A 6 3.79 2.91 10.04
C THR A 6 3.92 3.84 11.27
N ASP A 7 2.79 4.12 11.91
CA ASP A 7 2.67 5.03 13.05
C ASP A 7 3.62 4.68 14.22
N LEU A 8 3.78 3.40 14.53
CA LEU A 8 4.65 2.95 15.62
C LEU A 8 6.16 3.17 15.38
N ARG A 9 6.56 3.52 14.15
CA ARG A 9 7.98 3.67 13.78
C ARG A 9 8.34 5.10 13.41
N ASP A 10 7.36 5.95 13.11
CA ASP A 10 7.62 7.32 12.68
C ASP A 10 7.90 8.22 13.89
N PRO A 11 9.02 8.96 13.89
CA PRO A 11 9.37 9.88 14.99
C PRO A 11 8.41 11.06 15.10
N LEU A 12 7.63 11.38 14.07
CA LEU A 12 6.67 12.48 14.10
C LEU A 12 5.62 12.30 15.20
N ILE A 13 5.27 11.04 15.53
CA ILE A 13 4.33 10.76 16.63
C ILE A 13 4.86 11.26 17.97
N LEU A 14 6.16 11.13 18.23
CA LEU A 14 6.76 11.65 19.46
C LEU A 14 6.62 13.17 19.54
N LYS A 15 6.95 13.88 18.46
CA LYS A 15 6.77 15.34 18.38
C LYS A 15 5.32 15.76 18.58
N LEU A 16 4.36 15.01 18.00
CA LEU A 16 2.94 15.29 18.18
C LEU A 16 2.44 14.99 19.59
N ALA A 17 3.09 14.06 20.28
CA ALA A 17 2.81 13.74 21.68
C ALA A 17 3.51 14.69 22.67
N GLY A 18 4.38 15.60 22.19
CA GLY A 18 5.18 16.48 23.05
C GLY A 18 6.36 15.78 23.72
N GLU A 19 6.80 14.63 23.17
CA GLU A 19 7.86 13.81 23.74
C GLU A 19 9.17 14.00 22.94
N ASP A 20 10.28 14.15 23.65
CA ASP A 20 11.62 14.22 23.07
C ASP A 20 12.39 12.90 23.28
N ILE A 21 13.15 12.51 22.26
CA ILE A 21 14.03 11.35 22.37
C ILE A 21 15.33 11.81 23.05
N SER A 22 15.62 11.24 24.22
CA SER A 22 16.95 11.38 24.82
C SER A 22 18.02 10.75 23.91
N ALA A 23 19.05 11.49 23.56
CA ALA A 23 20.15 11.06 22.68
C ALA A 23 20.96 9.85 23.19
N SER A 24 20.69 9.39 24.43
CA SER A 24 21.40 8.28 25.09
C SER A 24 20.72 6.91 24.95
N LEU A 25 19.55 6.82 24.27
CA LEU A 25 18.82 5.56 24.15
C LEU A 25 19.35 4.70 23.01
N SER A 26 19.37 3.38 23.21
CA SER A 26 19.62 2.43 22.14
C SER A 26 18.48 2.42 21.11
N ALA A 27 18.74 1.97 19.86
CA ALA A 27 17.72 1.87 18.80
C ALA A 27 16.52 1.01 19.24
N SER A 28 16.76 -0.07 20.01
CA SER A 28 15.69 -0.93 20.53
C SER A 28 14.84 -0.23 21.60
N ASP A 29 15.46 0.62 22.43
CA ASP A 29 14.75 1.36 23.46
C ASP A 29 13.94 2.50 22.87
N ILE A 30 14.49 3.19 21.85
CA ILE A 30 13.76 4.18 21.06
C ILE A 30 12.52 3.56 20.42
N SER A 31 12.63 2.36 19.83
CA SER A 31 11.51 1.67 19.21
C SER A 31 10.42 1.32 20.23
N ARG A 32 10.81 0.81 21.41
CA ARG A 32 9.86 0.53 22.50
C ARG A 32 9.21 1.79 23.05
N PHE A 33 9.98 2.87 23.19
CA PHE A 33 9.48 4.14 23.67
C PHE A 33 8.44 4.71 22.71
N ARG A 34 8.73 4.75 21.38
CA ARG A 34 7.77 5.18 20.36
C ARG A 34 6.47 4.36 20.42
N GLN A 35 6.60 3.04 20.50
CA GLN A 35 5.43 2.17 20.61
C GLN A 35 4.59 2.48 21.86
N LYS A 36 5.25 2.68 23.00
CA LYS A 36 4.56 3.04 24.25
C LYS A 36 3.82 4.39 24.11
N VAL A 37 4.49 5.41 23.57
CA VAL A 37 3.90 6.74 23.34
C VAL A 37 2.70 6.66 22.40
N ALA A 38 2.85 5.95 21.27
CA ALA A 38 1.74 5.78 20.32
C ALA A 38 0.53 5.09 20.96
N LEU A 39 0.74 4.03 21.75
CA LEU A 39 -0.35 3.31 22.42
C LEU A 39 -1.03 4.13 23.52
N SER A 40 -0.30 5.02 24.20
CA SER A 40 -0.82 5.86 25.27
C SER A 40 -1.36 7.21 24.81
N ASN A 41 -1.14 7.58 23.55
CA ASN A 41 -1.53 8.90 23.01
C ASN A 41 -2.30 8.80 21.69
N PRO A 42 -3.58 8.40 21.74
CA PRO A 42 -4.41 8.23 20.56
C PRO A 42 -4.62 9.53 19.77
N VAL A 43 -4.52 10.69 20.41
CA VAL A 43 -4.63 11.98 19.75
C VAL A 43 -3.43 12.21 18.81
N ALA A 44 -2.21 11.95 19.27
CA ALA A 44 -1.02 12.07 18.44
C ALA A 44 -1.07 11.09 17.25
N VAL A 45 -1.55 9.88 17.46
CA VAL A 45 -1.75 8.89 16.38
C VAL A 45 -2.77 9.39 15.36
N ALA A 46 -3.90 9.94 15.80
CA ALA A 46 -4.92 10.47 14.91
C ALA A 46 -4.40 11.69 14.10
N GLN A 47 -3.68 12.61 14.75
CA GLN A 47 -3.06 13.75 14.08
C GLN A 47 -1.99 13.33 13.05
N PHE A 48 -1.17 12.34 13.39
CA PHE A 48 -0.21 11.77 12.46
C PHE A 48 -0.92 11.17 11.24
N PHE A 49 -1.93 10.35 11.48
CA PHE A 49 -2.70 9.70 10.43
C PHE A 49 -3.39 10.72 9.51
N ASP A 50 -4.04 11.77 10.07
CA ASP A 50 -4.67 12.83 9.30
C ASP A 50 -3.65 13.54 8.39
N ARG A 51 -2.46 13.87 8.89
CA ARG A 51 -1.41 14.50 8.09
C ARG A 51 -0.95 13.64 6.93
N ILE A 52 -0.74 12.34 7.16
CA ILE A 52 -0.36 11.41 6.09
C ILE A 52 -1.49 11.29 5.06
N CYS A 53 -2.73 11.14 5.49
CA CYS A 53 -3.88 11.06 4.58
C CYS A 53 -4.02 12.33 3.73
N ARG A 54 -3.90 13.52 4.33
CA ARG A 54 -3.92 14.79 3.58
C ARG A 54 -2.75 14.91 2.62
N GLY A 55 -1.53 14.54 3.05
CA GLY A 55 -0.36 14.51 2.17
C GLY A 55 -0.58 13.63 0.94
N VAL A 56 -1.24 12.50 1.08
CA VAL A 56 -1.57 11.63 -0.05
C VAL A 56 -2.73 12.19 -0.87
N LEU A 57 -3.86 12.54 -0.24
CA LEU A 57 -5.07 12.98 -0.95
C LEU A 57 -4.86 14.34 -1.62
N ASP A 58 -4.36 15.33 -0.88
CA ASP A 58 -4.22 16.70 -1.39
C ASP A 58 -2.88 16.93 -2.09
N GLY A 59 -1.80 16.29 -1.58
CA GLY A 59 -0.46 16.45 -2.14
C GLY A 59 -0.22 15.60 -3.39
N LEU A 60 -0.46 14.28 -3.32
CA LEU A 60 -0.16 13.37 -4.42
C LEU A 60 -1.34 13.20 -5.39
N LEU A 61 -2.55 13.04 -4.87
CA LEU A 61 -3.74 12.83 -5.71
C LEU A 61 -4.38 14.13 -6.16
N GLN A 62 -4.04 15.27 -5.53
CA GLN A 62 -4.53 16.61 -5.87
C GLN A 62 -6.07 16.72 -5.80
N THR A 63 -6.71 16.03 -4.85
CA THR A 63 -8.17 15.92 -4.76
C THR A 63 -8.88 17.25 -4.48
N SER A 64 -8.17 18.22 -3.90
CA SER A 64 -8.73 19.53 -3.49
C SER A 64 -8.28 20.71 -4.36
N THR A 65 -7.32 20.52 -5.26
CA THR A 65 -6.66 21.63 -5.96
C THR A 65 -7.13 21.84 -7.40
N GLY A 66 -7.84 20.88 -7.98
CA GLY A 66 -8.21 20.89 -9.40
C GLY A 66 -7.03 20.67 -10.35
N HIS A 67 -5.87 20.27 -9.82
CA HIS A 67 -4.71 19.89 -10.63
C HIS A 67 -4.69 18.38 -10.87
N ILE A 68 -3.87 17.97 -11.85
CA ILE A 68 -3.69 16.56 -12.17
C ILE A 68 -2.71 15.94 -11.18
N GLY A 69 -3.16 14.95 -10.43
CA GLY A 69 -2.32 14.19 -9.50
C GLY A 69 -1.58 13.02 -10.16
N VAL A 70 -0.87 12.25 -9.34
CA VAL A 70 -0.06 11.09 -9.80
C VAL A 70 -0.88 9.99 -10.45
N LEU A 71 -2.18 9.87 -10.13
CA LEU A 71 -3.11 8.92 -10.76
C LEU A 71 -3.86 9.51 -11.97
N GLY A 72 -3.67 10.78 -12.28
CA GLY A 72 -4.45 11.52 -13.25
C GLY A 72 -5.42 12.50 -12.57
N ASP A 73 -6.42 12.95 -13.31
CA ASP A 73 -7.46 13.83 -12.78
C ASP A 73 -8.45 13.04 -11.92
N VAL A 74 -8.54 13.38 -10.64
CA VAL A 74 -9.41 12.72 -9.65
C VAL A 74 -10.73 13.47 -9.59
N SER A 75 -11.80 12.85 -10.08
CA SER A 75 -13.15 13.43 -10.05
C SER A 75 -13.82 13.28 -8.69
N ASN A 76 -13.54 12.20 -7.97
CA ASN A 76 -14.13 11.95 -6.64
C ASN A 76 -13.35 10.89 -5.87
N TYR A 77 -13.53 10.84 -4.57
CA TYR A 77 -13.05 9.75 -3.73
C TYR A 77 -14.00 9.46 -2.56
N TYR A 78 -13.92 8.26 -2.05
CA TYR A 78 -14.62 7.84 -0.83
C TYR A 78 -13.67 6.98 0.00
N GLY A 79 -13.55 7.29 1.28
CA GLY A 79 -12.65 6.59 2.18
C GLY A 79 -13.29 6.19 3.50
N VAL A 80 -12.89 5.03 4.03
CA VAL A 80 -13.28 4.53 5.34
C VAL A 80 -12.02 4.30 6.17
N VAL A 81 -12.00 4.91 7.35
CA VAL A 81 -10.91 4.72 8.33
C VAL A 81 -11.24 3.52 9.20
N GLU A 82 -10.30 2.59 9.29
CA GLU A 82 -10.39 1.44 10.16
C GLU A 82 -9.24 1.43 11.17
N SER A 83 -9.51 0.94 12.38
CA SER A 83 -8.50 0.66 13.39
C SER A 83 -8.23 -0.83 13.43
N ASN A 84 -6.97 -1.24 13.30
CA ASN A 84 -6.62 -2.63 13.54
C ASN A 84 -6.53 -2.95 15.04
N GLY A 85 -6.40 -4.23 15.39
CA GLY A 85 -6.37 -4.68 16.79
C GLY A 85 -5.21 -4.15 17.64
N ARG A 86 -4.31 -3.33 17.06
CA ARG A 86 -3.21 -2.65 17.76
C ARG A 86 -3.42 -1.14 17.84
N GLY A 87 -4.61 -0.65 17.48
CA GLY A 87 -4.93 0.78 17.48
C GLY A 87 -4.36 1.57 16.29
N MET A 88 -3.63 0.93 15.38
CA MET A 88 -3.13 1.59 14.18
C MET A 88 -4.26 1.89 13.21
N LEU A 89 -4.28 3.11 12.68
CA LEU A 89 -5.29 3.56 11.73
C LEU A 89 -4.86 3.28 10.29
N HIS A 90 -5.81 2.91 9.46
CA HIS A 90 -5.63 2.82 8.02
C HIS A 90 -6.86 3.28 7.27
N LEU A 91 -6.65 3.85 6.09
CA LEU A 91 -7.69 4.35 5.21
C LEU A 91 -7.84 3.41 4.01
N HIS A 92 -9.02 2.82 3.85
CA HIS A 92 -9.43 2.21 2.59
C HIS A 92 -10.13 3.25 1.75
N CYS A 93 -9.62 3.46 0.53
CA CYS A 93 -10.11 4.53 -0.33
C CYS A 93 -10.44 4.02 -1.73
N LEU A 94 -11.63 4.36 -2.21
CA LEU A 94 -12.02 4.30 -3.61
C LEU A 94 -11.73 5.66 -4.23
N VAL A 95 -11.16 5.66 -5.43
CA VAL A 95 -10.82 6.88 -6.16
C VAL A 95 -11.42 6.76 -7.56
N TRP A 96 -12.18 7.77 -7.97
CA TRP A 96 -12.74 7.87 -9.32
C TRP A 96 -11.93 8.89 -10.12
N LEU A 97 -11.42 8.43 -11.26
CA LEU A 97 -10.68 9.29 -12.19
C LEU A 97 -11.64 9.90 -13.20
N ALA A 98 -11.36 11.11 -13.65
CA ALA A 98 -12.10 11.73 -14.71
C ALA A 98 -12.03 10.91 -15.99
N GLY A 99 -13.14 10.83 -16.72
CA GLY A 99 -13.25 9.97 -17.90
C GLY A 99 -13.35 8.48 -17.58
N ASN A 100 -13.54 8.11 -16.29
CA ASN A 100 -13.76 6.72 -15.91
C ASN A 100 -15.00 6.16 -16.60
N ILE A 101 -14.86 4.95 -17.12
CA ILE A 101 -15.94 4.22 -17.77
C ILE A 101 -16.47 3.13 -16.84
N SER A 102 -17.69 2.64 -17.12
CA SER A 102 -18.25 1.53 -16.36
C SER A 102 -17.38 0.26 -16.48
N LEU A 103 -17.47 -0.63 -15.49
CA LEU A 103 -16.72 -1.90 -15.52
C LEU A 103 -17.09 -2.76 -16.72
N ASP A 104 -18.37 -2.71 -17.15
CA ASP A 104 -18.83 -3.46 -18.31
C ASP A 104 -18.24 -2.89 -19.62
N GLU A 105 -18.19 -1.58 -19.75
CA GLU A 105 -17.57 -0.91 -20.89
C GLU A 105 -16.04 -1.11 -20.90
N LEU A 106 -15.38 -1.00 -19.75
CA LEU A 106 -13.97 -1.32 -19.60
C LEU A 106 -13.65 -2.73 -20.08
N ARG A 107 -14.45 -3.69 -19.63
CA ARG A 107 -14.31 -5.10 -20.02
C ARG A 107 -14.53 -5.30 -21.52
N LYS A 108 -15.59 -4.69 -22.07
CA LYS A 108 -15.91 -4.80 -23.50
C LYS A 108 -14.76 -4.24 -24.34
N ARG A 109 -14.31 -3.02 -24.06
CA ARG A 109 -13.20 -2.38 -24.81
C ARG A 109 -11.90 -3.15 -24.66
N THR A 110 -11.60 -3.70 -23.50
CA THR A 110 -10.39 -4.51 -23.30
C THR A 110 -10.42 -5.81 -24.11
N LEU A 111 -11.61 -6.32 -24.44
CA LEU A 111 -11.75 -7.51 -25.30
C LEU A 111 -11.73 -7.19 -26.78
N ASP A 112 -12.33 -6.08 -27.18
CA ASP A 112 -12.64 -5.78 -28.57
C ASP A 112 -11.66 -4.77 -29.20
N ASP A 113 -10.92 -4.00 -28.39
CA ASP A 113 -10.03 -2.91 -28.83
C ASP A 113 -8.58 -3.12 -28.30
N PRO A 114 -7.68 -3.67 -29.13
CA PRO A 114 -6.27 -3.86 -28.74
C PRO A 114 -5.54 -2.55 -28.40
N ASP A 115 -5.87 -1.45 -29.06
CA ASP A 115 -5.24 -0.14 -28.81
C ASP A 115 -5.69 0.41 -27.45
N PHE A 116 -6.94 0.22 -27.10
CA PHE A 116 -7.44 0.56 -25.78
C PHE A 116 -6.76 -0.28 -24.70
N THR A 117 -6.60 -1.59 -24.95
CA THR A 117 -5.88 -2.49 -24.04
C THR A 117 -4.45 -2.05 -23.82
N ALA A 118 -3.73 -1.70 -24.90
CA ALA A 118 -2.36 -1.20 -24.80
C ALA A 118 -2.27 0.13 -24.02
N ARG A 119 -3.28 1.01 -24.12
CA ARG A 119 -3.35 2.25 -23.34
C ARG A 119 -3.58 1.98 -21.86
N ILE A 120 -4.46 1.05 -21.51
CA ILE A 120 -4.73 0.66 -20.12
C ILE A 120 -3.48 0.02 -19.49
N ILE A 121 -2.78 -0.85 -20.21
CA ILE A 121 -1.52 -1.44 -19.74
C ILE A 121 -0.50 -0.34 -19.44
N ARG A 122 -0.23 0.55 -20.41
CA ARG A 122 0.71 1.67 -20.19
C ARG A 122 0.33 2.58 -19.04
N PHE A 123 -0.96 2.90 -18.89
CA PHE A 123 -1.44 3.68 -17.77
C PHE A 123 -1.15 2.97 -16.43
N THR A 124 -1.44 1.68 -16.35
CA THR A 124 -1.21 0.89 -15.13
C THR A 124 0.28 0.79 -14.80
N GLU A 125 1.14 0.55 -15.79
CA GLU A 125 2.60 0.48 -15.61
C GLU A 125 3.22 1.79 -15.13
N ARG A 126 2.64 2.93 -15.50
CA ARG A 126 3.08 4.25 -14.99
C ARG A 126 2.73 4.48 -13.52
N ILE A 127 1.70 3.81 -13.01
CA ILE A 127 1.21 3.99 -11.63
C ILE A 127 1.79 2.91 -10.73
N ILE A 128 1.89 1.67 -11.23
CA ILE A 128 2.30 0.50 -10.45
C ILE A 128 3.52 -0.11 -11.13
N SER A 129 4.67 -0.01 -10.48
CA SER A 129 5.90 -0.66 -10.89
C SER A 129 6.33 -1.68 -9.85
N HIS A 130 6.73 -2.86 -10.30
CA HIS A 130 7.35 -3.89 -9.48
C HIS A 130 8.84 -4.06 -9.80
N SER A 131 9.40 -3.18 -10.63
CA SER A 131 10.83 -3.11 -10.90
C SER A 131 11.51 -2.48 -9.68
N MET A 132 12.45 -3.19 -9.10
CA MET A 132 13.31 -2.68 -8.05
C MET A 132 14.75 -2.80 -8.52
N GLU A 133 15.39 -1.66 -8.71
CA GLU A 133 16.85 -1.59 -8.89
C GLU A 133 17.48 -1.72 -7.50
N VAL A 134 17.50 -2.93 -6.97
CA VAL A 134 18.13 -3.20 -5.68
C VAL A 134 19.36 -4.05 -5.94
N ASP A 135 20.47 -3.54 -5.52
CA ASP A 135 21.67 -4.36 -5.35
C ASP A 135 21.43 -5.29 -4.14
N ASP A 136 21.14 -6.56 -4.41
CA ASP A 136 20.95 -7.57 -3.36
C ASP A 136 22.22 -7.75 -2.50
N SER A 137 23.39 -7.24 -2.94
CA SER A 137 24.63 -7.19 -2.17
C SER A 137 24.68 -6.04 -1.16
N ASP A 138 23.84 -5.02 -1.31
CA ASP A 138 23.77 -3.90 -0.36
C ASP A 138 23.09 -4.33 0.95
N THR A 139 23.91 -4.72 1.92
CA THR A 139 23.46 -5.09 3.26
C THR A 139 23.24 -3.89 4.19
N SER A 140 23.52 -2.66 3.73
CA SER A 140 23.39 -1.46 4.55
C SER A 140 21.94 -1.28 5.05
N PRO A 141 21.74 -0.82 6.27
CA PRO A 141 20.39 -0.59 6.79
C PRO A 141 19.70 0.53 6.03
N HIS A 142 18.38 0.41 5.86
CA HIS A 142 17.54 1.53 5.44
C HIS A 142 17.36 2.51 6.61
N SER A 143 16.98 3.74 6.32
CA SER A 143 16.61 4.70 7.35
C SER A 143 15.36 4.21 8.12
N GLU A 144 15.40 4.24 9.44
CA GLU A 144 14.23 3.95 10.29
C GLU A 144 13.33 5.19 10.49
N SER A 145 13.76 6.33 10.03
CA SER A 145 13.06 7.61 10.14
C SER A 145 12.92 8.28 8.78
N ALA A 146 11.97 9.19 8.68
CA ALA A 146 11.81 10.01 7.49
C ALA A 146 13.13 10.77 7.19
N LEU A 147 13.51 10.77 5.91
CA LEU A 147 14.66 11.54 5.45
C LEU A 147 14.26 13.00 5.27
N TYR A 148 15.15 13.89 5.67
CA TYR A 148 15.04 15.32 5.47
C TYR A 148 16.26 15.81 4.71
N PRO A 149 16.16 16.88 3.90
CA PRO A 149 17.31 17.48 3.26
C PRO A 149 18.27 18.05 4.32
N ASN A 150 19.56 17.90 4.10
CA ASN A 150 20.57 18.57 4.90
C ASN A 150 20.65 20.05 4.49
N ALA A 151 21.14 20.93 5.38
CA ALA A 151 21.15 22.38 5.16
C ALA A 151 21.91 22.84 3.90
N GLU A 152 22.88 22.07 3.43
CA GLU A 152 23.72 22.37 2.26
C GLU A 152 23.51 21.34 1.13
N GLU A 153 22.49 20.50 1.21
CA GLU A 153 22.22 19.45 0.22
C GLU A 153 21.39 20.00 -0.94
N SER A 154 21.82 19.74 -2.19
CA SER A 154 21.00 20.08 -3.35
C SER A 154 19.77 19.17 -3.45
N ASP A 155 18.72 19.67 -4.12
CA ASP A 155 17.47 18.91 -4.32
C ASP A 155 17.74 17.59 -5.05
N GLU A 156 18.62 17.59 -6.06
CA GLU A 156 18.95 16.35 -6.79
C GLU A 156 19.72 15.34 -5.94
N SER A 157 20.55 15.81 -4.98
CA SER A 157 21.26 14.93 -4.05
C SER A 157 20.29 14.32 -3.05
N PHE A 158 19.38 15.14 -2.52
CA PHE A 158 18.35 14.68 -1.61
C PHE A 158 17.42 13.66 -2.29
N GLU A 159 16.95 13.93 -3.52
CA GLU A 159 16.10 13.03 -4.29
C GLU A 159 16.78 11.69 -4.53
N ARG A 160 18.05 11.66 -4.95
CA ARG A 160 18.82 10.41 -5.12
C ARG A 160 18.90 9.61 -3.83
N ARG A 161 19.15 10.27 -2.71
CA ARG A 161 19.21 9.63 -1.38
C ARG A 161 17.85 9.09 -0.96
N LEU A 162 16.78 9.82 -1.24
CA LEU A 162 15.41 9.42 -0.95
C LEU A 162 15.01 8.18 -1.77
N VAL A 163 15.31 8.16 -3.06
CA VAL A 163 15.05 7.02 -3.96
C VAL A 163 15.84 5.79 -3.54
N ALA A 164 17.12 5.97 -3.19
CA ALA A 164 17.96 4.87 -2.72
C ALA A 164 17.44 4.26 -1.40
N ASP A 165 17.03 5.08 -0.45
CA ASP A 165 16.44 4.60 0.81
C ASP A 165 15.08 3.94 0.59
N ALA A 166 14.22 4.51 -0.25
CA ALA A 166 12.93 3.92 -0.62
C ALA A 166 13.11 2.53 -1.27
N SER A 167 14.11 2.36 -2.13
CA SER A 167 14.45 1.06 -2.73
C SER A 167 14.89 0.04 -1.69
N LYS A 168 15.72 0.45 -0.70
CA LYS A 168 16.11 -0.41 0.42
C LYS A 168 14.92 -0.82 1.29
N VAL A 169 14.04 0.12 1.60
CA VAL A 169 12.80 -0.16 2.35
C VAL A 169 11.92 -1.15 1.57
N ALA A 170 11.73 -0.94 0.27
CA ALA A 170 10.94 -1.84 -0.56
C ALA A 170 11.52 -3.25 -0.58
N ALA A 171 12.84 -3.39 -0.75
CA ALA A 171 13.52 -4.69 -0.77
C ALA A 171 13.46 -5.43 0.56
N LYS A 172 13.69 -4.72 1.67
CA LYS A 172 13.83 -5.35 3.00
C LYS A 172 12.50 -5.53 3.74
N VAL A 173 11.56 -4.60 3.54
CA VAL A 173 10.33 -4.53 4.35
C VAL A 173 9.09 -4.91 3.55
N GLN A 174 9.02 -4.54 2.28
CA GLN A 174 7.83 -4.75 1.45
C GLN A 174 7.92 -5.98 0.56
N ARG A 175 9.12 -6.45 0.23
CA ARG A 175 9.31 -7.66 -0.57
C ARG A 175 8.80 -8.88 0.20
N HIS A 176 8.04 -9.72 -0.45
CA HIS A 176 7.62 -10.99 0.13
C HIS A 176 8.84 -11.92 0.28
N SER A 177 9.09 -12.37 1.51
CA SER A 177 10.21 -13.26 1.80
C SER A 177 10.10 -14.60 1.07
N GLU A 178 11.22 -15.16 0.62
CA GLU A 178 11.30 -16.53 0.10
C GLU A 178 10.97 -17.57 1.18
N LYS A 179 11.31 -17.27 2.44
CA LYS A 179 10.90 -18.07 3.59
C LYS A 179 9.49 -17.65 4.01
N HIS A 180 8.53 -18.51 3.72
CA HIS A 180 7.15 -18.27 4.11
C HIS A 180 6.95 -18.42 5.62
N MET A 181 6.29 -17.44 6.22
CA MET A 181 5.89 -17.47 7.62
C MET A 181 4.51 -18.11 7.79
N ALA A 182 4.12 -18.45 9.02
CA ALA A 182 2.80 -19.00 9.33
C ALA A 182 1.63 -18.15 8.82
N THR A 183 1.82 -16.82 8.74
CA THR A 183 0.83 -15.89 8.19
C THR A 183 0.58 -16.07 6.70
N CYS A 184 1.55 -16.58 5.95
CA CYS A 184 1.40 -16.89 4.51
C CYS A 184 0.45 -18.06 4.27
N TYR A 185 0.28 -18.92 5.26
CA TYR A 185 -0.61 -20.10 5.22
C TYR A 185 -1.91 -19.91 5.99
N LYS A 186 -2.11 -18.73 6.59
CA LYS A 186 -3.36 -18.39 7.28
C LYS A 186 -4.50 -18.39 6.25
N TYR A 187 -5.53 -19.19 6.45
CA TYR A 187 -6.65 -19.44 5.52
C TYR A 187 -6.34 -20.39 4.34
N SER A 188 -5.12 -20.89 4.21
CA SER A 188 -4.86 -21.97 3.28
C SER A 188 -5.39 -23.26 3.90
N THR A 189 -6.12 -24.07 3.12
CA THR A 189 -6.45 -25.42 3.57
C THR A 189 -5.13 -26.16 3.77
N LYS A 190 -4.95 -26.86 4.89
CA LYS A 190 -3.71 -27.59 5.24
C LYS A 190 -3.19 -28.53 4.12
N LYS A 191 -4.00 -28.80 3.10
CA LYS A 191 -3.68 -29.66 1.95
C LYS A 191 -2.96 -28.95 0.79
N SER A 192 -3.03 -27.61 0.67
CA SER A 192 -2.48 -26.96 -0.53
C SER A 192 -1.03 -26.53 -0.41
N GLY A 193 -0.53 -26.29 0.81
CA GLY A 193 0.86 -25.82 1.04
C GLY A 193 1.21 -24.52 0.32
N ARG A 194 0.23 -23.86 -0.32
CA ARG A 194 0.44 -22.67 -1.15
C ARG A 194 0.34 -21.39 -0.32
N CYS A 195 1.24 -20.47 -0.61
CA CYS A 195 1.16 -19.12 -0.06
C CYS A 195 -0.17 -18.45 -0.44
N ARG A 196 -0.87 -17.84 0.54
CA ARG A 196 -2.14 -17.12 0.30
C ARG A 196 -2.00 -15.94 -0.66
N PHE A 197 -0.79 -15.42 -0.84
CA PHE A 197 -0.48 -14.34 -1.76
C PHE A 197 -0.04 -14.85 -3.15
N GLY A 198 0.01 -16.17 -3.35
CA GLY A 198 0.39 -16.79 -4.62
C GLY A 198 1.90 -16.70 -4.92
N PHE A 199 2.76 -16.48 -3.91
CA PHE A 199 4.20 -16.49 -4.12
C PHE A 199 4.82 -17.90 -3.98
N PRO A 200 5.94 -18.18 -4.71
CA PRO A 200 6.53 -17.36 -5.75
C PRO A 200 5.65 -17.27 -7.00
N ARG A 201 5.71 -16.15 -7.71
CA ARG A 201 5.03 -15.95 -9.00
C ARG A 201 6.04 -16.05 -10.12
N ALA A 202 5.64 -16.61 -11.26
CA ALA A 202 6.46 -16.59 -12.45
C ALA A 202 6.73 -15.14 -12.89
N LEU A 203 7.98 -14.85 -13.23
CA LEU A 203 8.34 -13.58 -13.84
C LEU A 203 7.74 -13.50 -15.25
N ARG A 204 7.34 -12.32 -15.66
CA ARG A 204 6.82 -12.03 -16.99
C ARG A 204 7.68 -10.96 -17.64
N GLU A 205 7.92 -11.10 -18.92
CA GLU A 205 8.69 -10.13 -19.70
C GLU A 205 7.88 -8.87 -20.00
N CYS A 206 6.56 -8.99 -20.09
CA CYS A 206 5.65 -7.88 -20.36
C CYS A 206 4.37 -7.98 -19.56
N SER A 207 3.75 -6.84 -19.33
CA SER A 207 2.41 -6.76 -18.74
C SER A 207 1.35 -7.17 -19.77
N GLU A 208 0.37 -7.91 -19.33
CA GLU A 208 -0.77 -8.34 -20.16
C GLU A 208 -2.07 -8.28 -19.38
N THR A 209 -3.17 -8.07 -20.07
CA THR A 209 -4.51 -8.24 -19.51
C THR A 209 -4.92 -9.70 -19.62
N ASN A 210 -5.21 -10.32 -18.48
CA ASN A 210 -5.72 -11.68 -18.47
C ASN A 210 -7.25 -11.66 -18.58
N THR A 211 -7.77 -11.81 -19.79
CA THR A 211 -9.21 -11.90 -20.08
C THR A 211 -9.87 -13.14 -19.43
N LEU A 212 -9.09 -14.20 -19.20
CA LEU A 212 -9.56 -15.38 -18.47
C LEU A 212 -9.72 -15.07 -16.97
N GLY A 213 -8.88 -14.23 -16.38
CA GLY A 213 -8.99 -13.82 -14.98
C GLY A 213 -10.29 -13.11 -14.65
N PHE A 214 -10.85 -12.33 -15.57
CA PHE A 214 -12.17 -11.72 -15.39
C PHE A 214 -13.29 -12.78 -15.37
N ARG A 215 -13.18 -13.84 -16.17
CA ARG A 215 -14.14 -14.97 -16.14
C ARG A 215 -13.98 -15.78 -14.86
N GLU A 216 -12.76 -16.06 -14.42
CA GLU A 216 -12.49 -16.79 -13.18
C GLU A 216 -12.90 -15.99 -11.95
N LEU A 217 -12.61 -14.69 -11.88
CA LEU A 217 -13.09 -13.81 -10.81
C LEU A 217 -14.62 -13.75 -10.79
N ALA A 218 -15.27 -13.60 -11.93
CA ALA A 218 -16.73 -13.62 -12.02
C ALA A 218 -17.31 -14.97 -11.57
N ASN A 219 -16.64 -16.08 -11.86
CA ASN A 219 -17.06 -17.42 -11.41
C ASN A 219 -16.79 -17.62 -9.91
N ILE A 220 -15.68 -17.12 -9.37
CA ILE A 220 -15.39 -17.14 -7.93
C ILE A 220 -16.46 -16.33 -7.17
N PHE A 221 -16.82 -15.14 -7.65
CA PHE A 221 -17.88 -14.33 -7.03
C PHE A 221 -19.25 -15.01 -7.15
N ARG A 222 -19.63 -15.56 -8.31
CA ARG A 222 -20.88 -16.30 -8.48
C ARG A 222 -20.96 -17.54 -7.59
N ASN A 223 -19.87 -18.27 -7.44
CA ASN A 223 -19.82 -19.46 -6.59
C ASN A 223 -19.87 -19.10 -5.09
N LYS A 224 -19.27 -17.98 -4.67
CA LYS A 224 -19.43 -17.46 -3.28
C LYS A 224 -20.86 -17.05 -2.98
N VAL A 225 -21.52 -16.36 -3.91
CA VAL A 225 -22.93 -15.95 -3.74
C VAL A 225 -23.86 -17.17 -3.68
N ARG A 226 -23.60 -18.21 -4.48
CA ARG A 226 -24.38 -19.47 -4.42
C ARG A 226 -24.07 -20.30 -3.17
N GLY A 227 -22.84 -20.29 -2.66
CA GLY A 227 -22.45 -21.03 -1.45
C GLY A 227 -23.03 -20.47 -0.16
N ASN A 228 -23.31 -19.16 -0.09
CA ASN A 228 -23.94 -18.54 1.08
C ASN A 228 -25.49 -18.71 1.13
N GLY A 229 -26.10 -19.27 0.07
CA GLY A 229 -27.55 -19.51 0.03
C GLY A 229 -28.03 -20.76 0.78
N SER A 230 -27.13 -21.58 1.33
CA SER A 230 -27.50 -22.84 2.01
C SER A 230 -27.47 -22.80 3.55
N ASN A 231 -27.10 -21.69 4.17
CA ASN A 231 -27.20 -21.51 5.61
C ASN A 231 -28.56 -20.88 5.98
N LYS A 232 -29.62 -21.69 5.94
CA LYS A 232 -30.85 -21.35 6.67
C LYS A 232 -30.52 -21.35 8.16
N PRO A 233 -30.86 -20.29 8.93
CA PRO A 233 -30.75 -20.33 10.38
C PRO A 233 -31.62 -21.48 10.89
N LYS A 234 -31.07 -22.34 11.76
CA LYS A 234 -31.85 -23.33 12.51
C LYS A 234 -32.80 -22.55 13.41
N PRO A 235 -34.08 -22.90 13.46
CA PRO A 235 -34.98 -22.31 14.43
C PRO A 235 -34.53 -22.66 15.85
N LEU A 236 -34.63 -21.67 16.73
CA LEU A 236 -34.43 -21.82 18.18
C LEU A 236 -35.41 -22.82 18.76
#